data_b63110a506b4a0c260a946cd8aad76d3
#
_entry.id   b63110a506b4a0c260a946cd8aad76d3
#
_cell.length_a   1.000
_cell.length_b   1.000
_cell.length_c   1.000
_cell.angle_alpha   90.00
_cell.angle_beta   90.00
_cell.angle_gamma   90.00
#
_symmetry.space_group_name_H-M   'P 1'
#
loop_
_entity.id
_entity.type
_entity.pdbx_description
1 polymer ?
#
loop_
_entity_poly.entity_id
_entity_poly.type
_entity_poly.pdbx_seq_one_letter_code
_entity_poly.pdbx_strand_id
1 'polypeptide(L)'
;MTPEKVVIGNAELWWGDCREVLPLLGKFDAVITDPPYGINAARTRNSAKDGWVDYGCDGWDVERPAKECFDLFLQMGRVVVVWGGNYFTDWLAPSMRWLSWDK
;
A
#
# COMPACT_ATOMS: atom_id res chain seq x y z
N MET A 1 15.66 10.93 -2.17
CA MET A 1 14.78 11.94 -1.52
C MET A 1 14.81 11.73 -0.03
N THR A 2 15.08 12.78 0.73
CA THR A 2 15.03 12.71 2.19
C THR A 2 13.56 12.71 2.65
N PRO A 3 13.14 11.75 3.47
CA PRO A 3 11.76 11.73 3.96
C PRO A 3 11.43 12.99 4.76
N GLU A 4 10.22 13.50 4.56
CA GLU A 4 9.69 14.66 5.28
C GLU A 4 8.51 14.23 6.14
N LYS A 5 8.40 14.84 7.33
CA LYS A 5 7.32 14.54 8.27
C LYS A 5 6.57 15.81 8.63
N VAL A 6 5.23 15.71 8.64
CA VAL A 6 4.34 16.76 9.15
C VAL A 6 3.47 16.13 10.24
N VAL A 7 3.35 16.83 11.35
CA VAL A 7 2.51 16.39 12.48
C VAL A 7 1.24 17.23 12.53
N ILE A 8 0.10 16.57 12.53
CA ILE A 8 -1.22 17.22 12.64
C ILE A 8 -1.97 16.51 13.78
N GLY A 9 -2.08 17.20 14.93
CA GLY A 9 -2.68 16.58 16.12
C GLY A 9 -1.91 15.31 16.53
N ASN A 10 -2.60 14.19 16.57
CA ASN A 10 -2.00 12.89 16.90
C ASN A 10 -1.53 12.11 15.66
N ALA A 11 -1.61 12.71 14.48
CA ALA A 11 -1.23 12.07 13.24
C ALA A 11 0.14 12.54 12.77
N GLU A 12 0.93 11.62 12.24
CA GLU A 12 2.17 11.92 11.53
C GLU A 12 1.98 11.55 10.06
N LEU A 13 2.21 12.51 9.18
CA LEU A 13 2.18 12.32 7.75
C LEU A 13 3.61 12.31 7.23
N TRP A 14 3.98 11.23 6.58
CA TRP A 14 5.32 11.07 6.02
C TRP A 14 5.25 11.10 4.50
N TRP A 15 6.14 11.87 3.90
CA TRP A 15 6.31 11.92 2.47
C TRP A 15 7.72 11.48 2.10
N GLY A 16 7.81 10.43 1.30
CA GLY A 16 9.08 9.87 0.88
C GLY A 16 8.90 8.48 0.30
N ASP A 17 9.99 7.90 -0.15
CA ASP A 17 10.02 6.52 -0.58
C ASP A 17 9.84 5.61 0.64
N CYS A 18 8.96 4.62 0.54
CA CYS A 18 8.70 3.72 1.66
C CYS A 18 9.96 2.94 2.09
N ARG A 19 10.90 2.71 1.19
CA ARG A 19 12.17 2.06 1.53
C ARG A 19 13.01 2.91 2.49
N GLU A 20 12.82 4.22 2.48
CA GLU A 20 13.52 5.15 3.37
C GLU A 20 12.69 5.49 4.60
N VAL A 21 11.37 5.54 4.46
CA VAL A 21 10.46 5.90 5.56
C VAL A 21 10.25 4.75 6.54
N LEU A 22 9.96 3.56 6.05
CA LEU A 22 9.60 2.43 6.92
C LEU A 22 10.67 2.09 7.97
N PRO A 23 11.97 2.12 7.65
CA PRO A 23 12.99 1.84 8.67
C PRO A 23 13.04 2.89 9.80
N LEU A 24 12.50 4.09 9.57
CA LEU A 24 12.46 5.15 10.58
C LEU A 24 11.29 4.99 11.56
N LEU A 25 10.33 4.15 11.22
CA LEU A 25 9.12 3.92 12.02
C LEU A 25 9.36 2.75 12.98
N GLY A 26 8.58 2.72 14.06
CA GLY A 26 8.64 1.62 15.02
C GLY A 26 7.56 0.57 14.75
N LYS A 27 7.11 -0.07 15.83
CA LYS A 27 6.01 -1.03 15.79
C LYS A 27 4.69 -0.32 16.00
N PHE A 28 3.64 -0.86 15.41
CA PHE A 28 2.28 -0.33 15.50
C PHE A 28 1.30 -1.42 15.93
N ASP A 29 0.17 -1.02 16.50
CA ASP A 29 -0.92 -1.94 16.82
C ASP A 29 -1.52 -2.53 15.55
N ALA A 30 -1.63 -1.72 14.51
CA ALA A 30 -2.14 -2.16 13.22
C ALA A 30 -1.43 -1.47 12.06
N VAL A 31 -1.26 -2.19 10.98
CA VAL A 31 -0.85 -1.66 9.69
C VAL A 31 -1.98 -1.96 8.71
N ILE A 32 -2.48 -0.92 8.05
CA ILE A 32 -3.53 -1.05 7.03
C ILE A 32 -2.98 -0.42 5.76
N THR A 33 -2.88 -1.21 4.72
CA THR A 33 -2.21 -0.77 3.50
C THR A 33 -2.95 -1.25 2.25
N ASP A 34 -2.91 -0.41 1.22
CA ASP A 34 -3.42 -0.71 -0.12
C ASP A 34 -2.27 -0.48 -1.11
N PRO A 35 -1.32 -1.43 -1.18
CA PRO A 35 -0.15 -1.25 -2.04
C PRO A 35 -0.51 -1.39 -3.52
N PRO A 36 0.31 -0.84 -4.44
CA PRO A 36 0.07 -1.04 -5.86
C PRO A 36 0.16 -2.52 -6.23
N TYR A 37 -0.78 -2.98 -7.05
CA TYR A 37 -0.91 -4.41 -7.38
C TYR A 37 -0.06 -4.82 -8.57
N GLY A 38 0.48 -3.87 -9.33
CA GLY A 38 1.24 -4.16 -10.54
C GLY A 38 0.37 -4.53 -11.73
N ILE A 39 -0.90 -4.14 -11.71
CA ILE A 39 -1.86 -4.47 -12.77
C ILE A 39 -2.11 -3.32 -13.73
N ASN A 40 -1.39 -2.20 -13.55
CA ASN A 40 -1.51 -1.01 -14.38
C ASN A 40 -2.95 -0.48 -14.46
N ALA A 41 -3.63 -0.46 -13.32
CA ALA A 41 -5.07 -0.11 -13.24
C ALA A 41 -5.37 1.29 -13.77
N ALA A 42 -4.47 2.25 -13.54
CA ALA A 42 -4.65 3.62 -13.98
C ALA A 42 -4.72 3.76 -15.51
N ARG A 43 -4.03 2.89 -16.25
CA ARG A 43 -4.04 2.89 -17.71
C ARG A 43 -5.16 2.06 -18.32
N THR A 44 -5.59 1.02 -17.62
CA THR A 44 -6.60 0.09 -18.12
C THR A 44 -8.02 0.56 -17.92
N ARG A 45 -8.21 1.60 -17.10
CA ARG A 45 -9.52 2.15 -16.79
C ARG A 45 -9.81 3.39 -17.61
N ASN A 46 -11.01 3.45 -18.18
CA ASN A 46 -11.55 4.66 -18.77
C ASN A 46 -12.28 5.43 -17.65
N SER A 47 -11.64 6.48 -17.16
CA SER A 47 -12.13 7.21 -15.99
C SER A 47 -13.53 7.80 -16.18
N ALA A 48 -13.85 8.29 -17.37
CA ALA A 48 -15.16 8.85 -17.65
C ALA A 48 -16.26 7.78 -17.62
N LYS A 49 -15.95 6.59 -18.12
CA LYS A 49 -16.89 5.47 -18.20
C LYS A 49 -17.09 4.79 -16.84
N ASP A 50 -16.01 4.66 -16.07
CA ASP A 50 -16.00 3.94 -14.80
C ASP A 50 -16.25 4.85 -13.60
N GLY A 51 -16.44 6.16 -13.81
CA GLY A 51 -16.60 7.12 -12.72
C GLY A 51 -15.32 7.43 -11.96
N TRP A 52 -14.16 7.07 -12.50
CA TRP A 52 -12.88 7.38 -11.90
C TRP A 52 -12.39 8.75 -12.31
N VAL A 53 -11.67 9.40 -11.42
CA VAL A 53 -11.04 10.68 -11.71
C VAL A 53 -9.61 10.43 -12.16
N ASP A 54 -9.24 11.02 -13.30
CA ASP A 54 -7.86 10.96 -13.78
C ASP A 54 -7.05 12.08 -13.11
N TYR A 55 -6.12 11.66 -12.24
CA TYR A 55 -5.23 12.58 -11.53
C TYR A 55 -3.89 12.78 -12.25
N GLY A 56 -3.71 12.23 -13.44
CA GLY A 56 -2.47 12.32 -14.18
C GLY A 56 -1.31 11.48 -13.64
N CYS A 57 -1.61 10.49 -12.82
CA CYS A 57 -0.61 9.66 -12.14
C CYS A 57 -0.69 8.21 -12.63
N ASP A 58 -0.52 7.99 -13.92
CA ASP A 58 -0.80 6.69 -14.54
C ASP A 58 0.31 5.64 -14.42
N GLY A 59 1.46 6.01 -13.84
CA GLY A 59 2.60 5.08 -13.70
C GLY A 59 2.74 4.40 -12.34
N TRP A 60 1.89 4.73 -11.37
CA TRP A 60 2.06 4.29 -9.98
C TRP A 60 1.78 2.80 -9.76
N ASP A 61 0.97 2.17 -10.61
CA ASP A 61 0.54 0.77 -10.46
C ASP A 61 1.14 -0.14 -11.53
N VAL A 62 2.29 0.22 -12.09
CA VAL A 62 2.98 -0.61 -13.08
C VAL A 62 3.66 -1.80 -12.40
N GLU A 63 4.16 -1.62 -11.19
CA GLU A 63 4.87 -2.65 -10.45
C GLU A 63 4.32 -2.76 -9.03
N ARG A 64 4.44 -3.96 -8.46
CA ARG A 64 4.22 -4.16 -7.02
C ARG A 64 5.31 -3.43 -6.25
N PRO A 65 5.11 -3.13 -4.95
CA PRO A 65 6.16 -2.54 -4.14
C PRO A 65 7.38 -3.46 -4.05
N ALA A 66 8.53 -2.91 -3.69
CA ALA A 66 9.71 -3.74 -3.41
C ALA A 66 9.37 -4.76 -2.31
N LYS A 67 9.81 -6.00 -2.48
CA LYS A 67 9.51 -7.08 -1.54
C LYS A 67 10.02 -6.75 -0.13
N GLU A 68 11.14 -6.05 -0.02
CA GLU A 68 11.69 -5.61 1.26
C GLU A 68 10.73 -4.70 2.02
N CYS A 69 10.03 -3.81 1.33
CA CYS A 69 9.02 -2.95 1.93
C CYS A 69 7.80 -3.76 2.37
N PHE A 70 7.38 -4.68 1.52
CA PHE A 70 6.25 -5.57 1.83
C PHE A 70 6.56 -6.39 3.09
N ASP A 71 7.74 -6.97 3.18
CA ASP A 71 8.17 -7.73 4.35
C ASP A 71 8.24 -6.85 5.61
N LEU A 72 8.72 -5.60 5.46
CA LEU A 72 8.80 -4.67 6.59
C LEU A 72 7.42 -4.34 7.16
N PHE A 73 6.46 -3.94 6.34
CA PHE A 73 5.17 -3.57 6.90
C PHE A 73 4.39 -4.78 7.46
N LEU A 74 4.65 -5.98 6.99
CA LEU A 74 4.09 -7.19 7.60
C LEU A 74 4.62 -7.41 9.02
N GLN A 75 5.83 -6.97 9.31
CA GLN A 75 6.46 -7.13 10.62
C GLN A 75 6.17 -5.97 11.57
N MET A 76 5.74 -4.83 11.06
CA MET A 76 5.58 -3.60 11.85
C MET A 76 4.27 -3.56 12.64
N GLY A 77 3.27 -4.32 12.24
CA GLY A 77 1.97 -4.32 12.87
C GLY A 77 1.70 -5.60 13.65
N ARG A 78 1.04 -5.44 14.79
CA ARG A 78 0.47 -6.58 15.50
C ARG A 78 -0.65 -7.20 14.68
N VAL A 79 -1.43 -6.36 14.02
CA VAL A 79 -2.44 -6.75 13.03
C VAL A 79 -2.07 -6.08 11.72
N VAL A 80 -2.12 -6.81 10.62
CA VAL A 80 -1.82 -6.26 9.29
C VAL A 80 -2.98 -6.57 8.36
N VAL A 81 -3.50 -5.51 7.72
CA VAL A 81 -4.54 -5.62 6.70
C VAL A 81 -3.96 -5.18 5.36
N VAL A 82 -3.98 -6.06 4.39
CA VAL A 82 -3.48 -5.79 3.05
C VAL A 82 -4.64 -5.86 2.07
N TRP A 83 -4.98 -4.73 1.47
CA TRP A 83 -5.96 -4.70 0.38
C TRP A 83 -5.36 -5.32 -0.87
N GLY A 84 -6.17 -6.05 -1.63
CA GLY A 84 -5.68 -6.73 -2.82
C GLY A 84 -4.74 -7.88 -2.52
N GLY A 85 -4.93 -8.56 -1.40
CA GLY A 85 -4.09 -9.69 -0.99
C GLY A 85 -3.97 -10.79 -2.04
N ASN A 86 -4.98 -10.91 -2.92
CA ASN A 86 -4.96 -11.87 -4.02
C ASN A 86 -3.83 -11.62 -5.03
N TYR A 87 -3.27 -10.41 -5.08
CA TYR A 87 -2.12 -10.09 -5.93
C TYR A 87 -0.77 -10.38 -5.25
N PHE A 88 -0.78 -10.79 -3.98
CA PHE A 88 0.41 -11.00 -3.16
C PHE A 88 0.46 -12.38 -2.52
N THR A 89 -0.26 -13.36 -3.08
CA THR A 89 -0.34 -14.71 -2.50
C THR A 89 0.99 -15.45 -2.50
N ASP A 90 1.91 -15.05 -3.37
CA ASP A 90 3.28 -15.56 -3.39
C ASP A 90 4.16 -15.01 -2.25
N TRP A 91 3.72 -13.91 -1.61
CA TRP A 91 4.46 -13.26 -0.51
C TRP A 91 3.78 -13.43 0.84
N LEU A 92 2.49 -13.67 0.85
CA LEU A 92 1.71 -13.83 2.08
C LEU A 92 1.70 -15.29 2.51
N ALA A 93 1.80 -15.52 3.82
CA ALA A 93 1.62 -16.85 4.37
C ALA A 93 0.17 -17.34 4.16
N PRO A 94 -0.06 -18.65 4.03
CA PRO A 94 -1.41 -19.19 3.98
C PRO A 94 -2.23 -18.72 5.19
N SER A 95 -3.48 -18.34 4.97
CA SER A 95 -4.33 -17.81 6.03
C SER A 95 -5.79 -18.07 5.70
N MET A 96 -6.59 -18.25 6.75
CA MET A 96 -8.04 -18.29 6.65
C MET A 96 -8.66 -16.91 6.87
N ARG A 97 -7.86 -15.89 7.13
CA ARG A 97 -8.31 -14.53 7.48
C ARG A 97 -8.46 -13.68 6.23
N TRP A 98 -9.52 -13.91 5.50
CA TRP A 98 -9.84 -13.19 4.29
C TRP A 98 -11.10 -12.37 4.46
N LEU A 99 -11.08 -11.13 3.99
CA LEU A 99 -12.23 -10.26 3.88
C LEU A 99 -12.54 -10.10 2.40
N SER A 100 -13.78 -10.33 2.01
CA SER A 100 -14.22 -10.11 0.64
C SER A 100 -15.01 -8.81 0.54
N TRP A 101 -14.61 -7.96 -0.38
CA TRP A 101 -15.30 -6.72 -0.67
C TRP A 101 -16.04 -6.89 -1.99
N ASP A 102 -17.35 -6.92 -1.93
CA ASP A 102 -18.22 -6.98 -3.10
C ASP A 102 -18.66 -5.56 -3.47
N LYS A 103 -18.22 -5.11 -4.63
CA LYS A 103 -18.51 -3.74 -5.09
C LYS A 103 -19.85 -3.68 -5.83
#